data_17d113310a133299f56c3340eb40b278
#
_entry.id   17d113310a133299f56c3340eb40b278
#
_cell.length_a   1.000
_cell.length_b   1.000
_cell.length_c   1.000
_cell.angle_alpha   90.00
_cell.angle_beta   90.00
_cell.angle_gamma   90.00
#
_symmetry.space_group_name_H-M   'P 1'
#
loop_
_entity.id
_entity.type
_entity.pdbx_description
1 polymer ?
#
loop_
_entity_poly.entity_id
_entity_poly.type
_entity_poly.pdbx_seq_one_letter_code
_entity_poly.pdbx_strand_id
1 'polypeptide(L)'
;MEIALMAEKIEGHDEGRDCEGAVAATARLIIRAKAGDMTAFDQIIINHQRKAISLAWRMLGNREDARDAAQETFLRVYKSFGRFDPAQDFNGWLYRIAVNVCRDLARKRRGNLYSLEAEVESGAIAEPASPHNTESAAMLAQEQAILLRALATLPEKERAAIVLRDLEGFETEEVARILGSSPTTVRSQICTARVKIKAFRERFLKRGKR
;
A
#
# COMPACT_ATOMS: atom_id res chain seq x y z
N MET A 1 3.20 -17.36 -0.89
CA MET A 1 2.38 -17.98 0.17
C MET A 1 2.75 -17.45 1.55
N GLU A 2 4.03 -17.40 1.96
CA GLU A 2 4.46 -16.93 3.30
C GLU A 2 4.19 -15.43 3.58
N ILE A 3 4.30 -14.56 2.59
CA ILE A 3 4.07 -13.11 2.71
C ILE A 3 2.57 -12.81 2.81
N ALA A 4 1.75 -13.52 2.03
CA ALA A 4 0.29 -13.44 2.11
C ALA A 4 -0.22 -13.92 3.48
N LEU A 5 0.33 -15.00 4.02
CA LEU A 5 0.03 -15.48 5.38
C LEU A 5 0.40 -14.47 6.49
N MET A 6 1.50 -13.72 6.30
CA MET A 6 1.84 -12.61 7.21
C MET A 6 0.87 -11.44 7.08
N ALA A 7 0.42 -11.13 5.88
CA ALA A 7 -0.56 -10.07 5.62
C ALA A 7 -1.94 -10.44 6.18
N GLU A 8 -2.41 -11.66 5.95
CA GLU A 8 -3.69 -12.16 6.47
C GLU A 8 -3.77 -12.14 8.01
N LYS A 9 -2.67 -12.44 8.71
CA LYS A 9 -2.60 -12.34 10.17
C LYS A 9 -2.67 -10.89 10.68
N ILE A 10 -2.24 -9.94 9.87
CA ILE A 10 -2.14 -8.53 10.25
C ILE A 10 -3.48 -7.78 10.05
N GLU A 11 -4.29 -8.19 9.09
CA GLU A 11 -5.50 -7.46 8.69
C GLU A 11 -6.82 -8.01 9.26
N GLY A 12 -6.79 -9.05 10.12
CA GLY A 12 -7.97 -9.58 10.81
C GLY A 12 -9.10 -9.91 9.81
N HIS A 13 -9.13 -11.13 9.41
CA HIS A 13 -9.99 -11.75 8.40
C HIS A 13 -11.48 -11.38 8.51
N ASP A 14 -12.00 -10.57 7.55
CA ASP A 14 -13.43 -10.57 7.16
C ASP A 14 -13.69 -9.99 5.75
N GLU A 15 -12.84 -10.25 4.74
CA GLU A 15 -13.03 -9.68 3.40
C GLU A 15 -13.46 -10.67 2.29
N GLY A 16 -13.75 -11.93 2.62
CA GLY A 16 -14.00 -12.97 1.58
C GLY A 16 -15.44 -13.08 1.03
N ARG A 17 -16.43 -12.42 1.61
CA ARG A 17 -17.84 -12.62 1.23
C ARG A 17 -18.58 -11.40 0.67
N ASP A 18 -17.99 -10.21 0.71
CA ASP A 18 -18.66 -8.94 0.31
C ASP A 18 -18.07 -8.24 -0.92
N CYS A 19 -17.12 -8.85 -1.64
CA CYS A 19 -16.44 -8.16 -2.75
C CYS A 19 -17.38 -7.70 -3.87
N GLU A 20 -18.34 -8.53 -4.30
CA GLU A 20 -19.28 -8.13 -5.37
C GLU A 20 -20.23 -7.02 -4.91
N GLY A 21 -20.71 -7.10 -3.67
CA GLY A 21 -21.55 -6.07 -3.07
C GLY A 21 -20.83 -4.73 -2.93
N ALA A 22 -19.58 -4.76 -2.50
CA ALA A 22 -18.73 -3.58 -2.33
C ALA A 22 -18.39 -2.91 -3.68
N VAL A 23 -18.10 -3.69 -4.71
CA VAL A 23 -17.86 -3.18 -6.08
C VAL A 23 -19.10 -2.51 -6.63
N ALA A 24 -20.29 -3.15 -6.51
CA ALA A 24 -21.55 -2.58 -6.97
C ALA A 24 -21.93 -1.31 -6.17
N ALA A 25 -21.66 -1.27 -4.87
CA ALA A 25 -21.87 -0.09 -4.03
C ALA A 25 -20.96 1.07 -4.47
N THR A 26 -19.68 0.81 -4.70
CA THR A 26 -18.71 1.80 -5.19
C THR A 26 -19.13 2.34 -6.56
N ALA A 27 -19.57 1.48 -7.48
CA ALA A 27 -20.04 1.92 -8.80
C ALA A 27 -21.25 2.87 -8.70
N ARG A 28 -22.20 2.59 -7.81
CA ARG A 28 -23.35 3.49 -7.55
C ARG A 28 -22.92 4.85 -7.00
N LEU A 29 -21.97 4.87 -6.06
CA LEU A 29 -21.40 6.10 -5.53
C LEU A 29 -20.69 6.91 -6.61
N ILE A 30 -19.93 6.26 -7.49
CA ILE A 30 -19.25 6.91 -8.60
C ILE A 30 -20.24 7.61 -9.54
N ILE A 31 -21.33 6.94 -9.91
CA ILE A 31 -22.38 7.52 -10.77
C ILE A 31 -22.99 8.77 -10.13
N ARG A 32 -23.35 8.69 -8.84
CA ARG A 32 -23.90 9.82 -8.07
C ARG A 32 -22.91 10.97 -7.97
N ALA A 33 -21.65 10.68 -7.63
CA ALA A 33 -20.61 11.69 -7.52
C ALA A 33 -20.34 12.40 -8.85
N LYS A 34 -20.38 11.66 -9.98
CA LYS A 34 -20.29 12.26 -11.32
C LYS A 34 -21.48 13.13 -11.69
N ALA A 35 -22.66 12.88 -11.11
CA ALA A 35 -23.83 13.73 -11.24
C ALA A 35 -23.80 14.97 -10.31
N GLY A 36 -22.71 15.18 -9.56
CA GLY A 36 -22.50 16.35 -8.70
C GLY A 36 -22.82 16.11 -7.22
N ASP A 37 -23.15 14.88 -6.82
CA ASP A 37 -23.39 14.53 -5.42
C ASP A 37 -22.07 14.43 -4.65
N MET A 38 -21.70 15.51 -3.97
CA MET A 38 -20.48 15.58 -3.16
C MET A 38 -20.48 14.60 -1.98
N THR A 39 -21.67 14.29 -1.43
CA THR A 39 -21.76 13.32 -0.31
C THR A 39 -21.41 11.91 -0.76
N ALA A 40 -21.73 11.56 -2.00
CA ALA A 40 -21.31 10.30 -2.60
C ALA A 40 -19.80 10.25 -2.82
N PHE A 41 -19.16 11.36 -3.20
CA PHE A 41 -17.72 11.45 -3.30
C PHE A 41 -17.02 11.29 -1.96
N ASP A 42 -17.50 11.97 -0.91
CA ASP A 42 -16.99 11.82 0.45
C ASP A 42 -17.08 10.37 0.94
N GLN A 43 -18.17 9.68 0.61
CA GLN A 43 -18.31 8.26 0.96
C GLN A 43 -17.31 7.38 0.23
N ILE A 44 -16.97 7.68 -1.04
CA ILE A 44 -15.90 6.99 -1.77
C ILE A 44 -14.56 7.18 -1.03
N ILE A 45 -14.24 8.39 -0.60
CA ILE A 45 -13.02 8.67 0.17
C ILE A 45 -13.00 7.85 1.47
N ILE A 46 -14.08 7.90 2.25
CA ILE A 46 -14.19 7.19 3.53
C ILE A 46 -13.96 5.68 3.33
N ASN A 47 -14.54 5.10 2.30
CA ASN A 47 -14.43 3.67 2.02
C ASN A 47 -13.02 3.23 1.59
N HIS A 48 -12.24 4.14 1.00
CA HIS A 48 -10.93 3.80 0.42
C HIS A 48 -9.73 4.39 1.18
N GLN A 49 -9.94 5.32 2.13
CA GLN A 49 -8.84 6.02 2.81
C GLN A 49 -7.91 5.07 3.58
N ARG A 50 -8.46 4.06 4.27
CA ARG A 50 -7.64 3.09 5.02
C ARG A 50 -6.72 2.30 4.09
N LYS A 51 -7.23 1.85 2.96
CA LYS A 51 -6.46 1.12 1.94
C LYS A 51 -5.36 2.01 1.33
N ALA A 52 -5.69 3.27 1.00
CA ALA A 52 -4.72 4.22 0.46
C ALA A 52 -3.59 4.52 1.46
N ILE A 53 -3.90 4.71 2.76
CA ILE A 53 -2.90 4.93 3.82
C ILE A 53 -2.04 3.67 4.01
N SER A 54 -2.65 2.48 4.04
CA SER A 54 -1.95 1.20 4.19
C SER A 54 -0.96 0.96 3.05
N LEU A 55 -1.41 1.13 1.79
CA LEU A 55 -0.54 1.07 0.62
C LEU A 55 0.63 2.04 0.73
N ALA A 56 0.35 3.32 1.01
CA ALA A 56 1.37 4.35 1.10
C ALA A 56 2.38 4.03 2.22
N TRP A 57 1.93 3.53 3.35
CA TRP A 57 2.82 3.12 4.43
C TRP A 57 3.74 1.94 4.05
N ARG A 58 3.21 0.94 3.36
CA ARG A 58 4.01 -0.17 2.82
C ARG A 58 5.03 0.29 1.77
N MET A 59 4.68 1.34 1.02
CA MET A 59 5.56 1.91 -0.01
C MET A 59 6.64 2.83 0.56
N LEU A 60 6.33 3.65 1.57
CA LEU A 60 7.19 4.73 2.08
C LEU A 60 7.88 4.39 3.39
N GLY A 61 7.31 3.48 4.19
CA GLY A 61 7.86 3.05 5.49
C GLY A 61 7.69 4.07 6.63
N ASN A 62 7.06 5.22 6.38
CA ASN A 62 6.82 6.29 7.35
C ASN A 62 5.33 6.64 7.38
N ARG A 63 4.76 6.78 8.59
CA ARG A 63 3.31 7.03 8.77
C ARG A 63 2.89 8.45 8.36
N GLU A 64 3.72 9.44 8.62
CA GLU A 64 3.43 10.84 8.23
C GLU A 64 3.39 10.96 6.73
N ASP A 65 4.44 10.46 6.05
CA ASP A 65 4.47 10.43 4.59
C ASP A 65 3.31 9.61 4.00
N ALA A 66 2.90 8.55 4.67
CA ALA A 66 1.78 7.74 4.21
C ALA A 66 0.45 8.51 4.27
N ARG A 67 0.24 9.32 5.31
CA ARG A 67 -0.92 10.21 5.42
C ARG A 67 -0.91 11.30 4.36
N ASP A 68 0.24 11.93 4.17
CA ASP A 68 0.43 12.97 3.13
C ASP A 68 0.23 12.40 1.72
N ALA A 69 0.77 11.20 1.47
CA ALA A 69 0.57 10.49 0.21
C ALA A 69 -0.91 10.14 -0.03
N ALA A 70 -1.62 9.69 0.99
CA ALA A 70 -3.04 9.39 0.88
C ALA A 70 -3.87 10.66 0.61
N GLN A 71 -3.58 11.76 1.29
CA GLN A 71 -4.22 13.05 1.06
C GLN A 71 -3.98 13.55 -0.36
N GLU A 72 -2.74 13.56 -0.83
CA GLU A 72 -2.38 13.96 -2.19
C GLU A 72 -3.02 13.03 -3.22
N THR A 73 -3.14 11.73 -2.92
CA THR A 73 -3.84 10.76 -3.77
C THR A 73 -5.29 11.18 -3.98
N PHE A 74 -6.03 11.47 -2.91
CA PHE A 74 -7.43 11.87 -3.01
C PHE A 74 -7.62 13.24 -3.65
N LEU A 75 -6.68 14.17 -3.48
CA LEU A 75 -6.66 15.43 -4.22
C LEU A 75 -6.51 15.20 -5.73
N ARG A 76 -5.62 14.30 -6.14
CA ARG A 76 -5.47 13.92 -7.56
C ARG A 76 -6.69 13.17 -8.10
N VAL A 77 -7.26 12.29 -7.29
CA VAL A 77 -8.54 11.61 -7.59
C VAL A 77 -9.61 12.66 -7.85
N TYR A 78 -9.82 13.59 -6.94
CA TYR A 78 -10.82 14.66 -7.08
C TYR A 78 -10.64 15.46 -8.38
N LYS A 79 -9.43 15.95 -8.63
CA LYS A 79 -9.09 16.73 -9.85
C LYS A 79 -9.30 15.96 -11.14
N SER A 80 -9.14 14.65 -11.14
CA SER A 80 -9.27 13.80 -12.34
C SER A 80 -10.57 13.01 -12.41
N PHE A 81 -11.43 13.10 -11.37
CA PHE A 81 -12.64 12.31 -11.21
C PHE A 81 -13.64 12.50 -12.37
N GLY A 82 -13.77 13.72 -12.86
CA GLY A 82 -14.63 14.00 -14.03
C GLY A 82 -14.27 13.20 -15.28
N ARG A 83 -12.97 12.86 -15.45
CA ARG A 83 -12.45 12.11 -16.60
C ARG A 83 -12.43 10.59 -16.36
N PHE A 84 -12.69 10.14 -15.13
CA PHE A 84 -12.72 8.72 -14.82
C PHE A 84 -13.87 8.04 -15.56
N ASP A 85 -13.59 6.93 -16.24
CA ASP A 85 -14.59 6.12 -16.92
C ASP A 85 -15.21 5.11 -15.92
N PRO A 86 -16.52 5.22 -15.60
CA PRO A 86 -17.18 4.29 -14.67
C PRO A 86 -17.17 2.82 -15.09
N ALA A 87 -16.87 2.51 -16.35
CA ALA A 87 -16.71 1.14 -16.84
C ALA A 87 -15.36 0.52 -16.41
N GLN A 88 -14.41 1.35 -15.97
CA GLN A 88 -13.11 0.87 -15.50
C GLN A 88 -13.16 0.51 -14.01
N ASP A 89 -12.26 -0.39 -13.61
CA ASP A 89 -12.07 -0.70 -12.19
C ASP A 89 -11.53 0.53 -11.42
N PHE A 90 -12.34 1.02 -10.49
CA PHE A 90 -12.00 2.18 -9.65
C PHE A 90 -10.80 1.89 -8.74
N ASN A 91 -10.70 0.69 -8.19
CA ASN A 91 -9.59 0.31 -7.30
C ASN A 91 -8.27 0.38 -8.06
N GLY A 92 -8.18 -0.26 -9.23
CA GLY A 92 -6.97 -0.22 -10.05
C GLY A 92 -6.58 1.21 -10.45
N TRP A 93 -7.56 2.06 -10.77
CA TRP A 93 -7.31 3.46 -11.07
C TRP A 93 -6.82 4.26 -9.85
N LEU A 94 -7.45 4.09 -8.69
CA LEU A 94 -7.03 4.70 -7.43
C LEU A 94 -5.62 4.29 -7.05
N TYR A 95 -5.32 2.98 -7.10
CA TYR A 95 -4.00 2.44 -6.76
C TYR A 95 -2.90 2.92 -7.72
N ARG A 96 -3.22 3.10 -9.00
CA ARG A 96 -2.29 3.71 -9.97
C ARG A 96 -1.93 5.14 -9.56
N ILE A 97 -2.90 5.94 -9.14
CA ILE A 97 -2.65 7.31 -8.65
C ILE A 97 -1.82 7.25 -7.36
N ALA A 98 -2.19 6.42 -6.41
CA ALA A 98 -1.52 6.28 -5.11
C ALA A 98 -0.05 5.86 -5.25
N VAL A 99 0.24 4.84 -6.07
CA VAL A 99 1.62 4.41 -6.36
C VAL A 99 2.45 5.54 -6.98
N ASN A 100 1.88 6.29 -7.92
CA ASN A 100 2.58 7.41 -8.55
C ASN A 100 2.87 8.52 -7.53
N VAL A 101 1.92 8.84 -6.64
CA VAL A 101 2.14 9.80 -5.54
C VAL A 101 3.27 9.33 -4.63
N CYS A 102 3.27 8.06 -4.21
CA CYS A 102 4.34 7.51 -3.38
C CYS A 102 5.72 7.61 -4.07
N ARG A 103 5.78 7.34 -5.38
CA ARG A 103 7.00 7.48 -6.18
C ARG A 103 7.49 8.92 -6.24
N ASP A 104 6.58 9.87 -6.45
CA ASP A 104 6.92 11.29 -6.51
C ASP A 104 7.48 11.78 -5.16
N LEU A 105 6.85 11.40 -4.03
CA LEU A 105 7.32 11.73 -2.69
C LEU A 105 8.68 11.10 -2.38
N ALA A 106 8.88 9.82 -2.69
CA ALA A 106 10.15 9.14 -2.48
C ALA A 106 11.28 9.77 -3.30
N ARG A 107 10.98 10.27 -4.50
CA ARG A 107 11.94 10.98 -5.37
C ARG A 107 12.29 12.36 -4.83
N LYS A 108 11.30 13.12 -4.37
CA LYS A 108 11.51 14.42 -3.72
C LYS A 108 12.41 14.31 -2.48
N ARG A 109 12.18 13.30 -1.63
CA ARG A 109 13.02 13.05 -0.45
C ARG A 109 14.47 12.77 -0.83
N ARG A 110 14.70 11.90 -1.81
CA ARG A 110 16.07 11.64 -2.29
C ARG A 110 16.74 12.91 -2.82
N GLY A 111 16.02 13.74 -3.57
CA GLY A 111 16.53 15.03 -4.04
C GLY A 111 16.90 15.98 -2.91
N ASN A 112 16.09 16.06 -1.86
CA ASN A 112 16.36 16.92 -0.70
C ASN A 112 17.53 16.38 0.16
N LEU A 113 17.74 15.06 0.25
CA LEU A 113 18.88 14.48 0.97
C LEU A 113 20.23 14.79 0.31
N TYR A 114 20.28 14.97 -1.02
CA TYR A 114 21.48 15.44 -1.71
C TYR A 114 21.75 16.95 -1.47
N SER A 115 20.75 17.70 -1.00
CA SER A 115 20.85 19.14 -0.71
C SER A 115 21.14 19.46 0.76
N LEU A 116 20.98 18.49 1.66
CA LEU A 116 21.22 18.65 3.09
C LEU A 116 21.96 17.39 3.57
N GLU A 117 23.25 17.53 3.85
CA GLU A 117 23.99 16.60 4.70
C GLU A 117 23.37 16.66 6.11
N ALA A 118 22.35 15.87 6.35
CA ALA A 118 21.71 15.74 7.65
C ALA A 118 21.43 14.27 7.92
N GLU A 119 21.92 13.85 9.06
CA GLU A 119 21.83 12.56 9.70
C GLU A 119 20.50 11.84 9.49
N VAL A 120 20.57 10.68 8.82
CA VAL A 120 19.43 9.78 8.71
C VAL A 120 19.36 8.97 10.01
N GLU A 121 18.68 9.49 11.00
CA GLU A 121 18.11 8.64 12.03
C GLU A 121 16.98 7.82 11.40
N SER A 122 17.26 6.54 11.20
CA SER A 122 16.27 5.52 10.86
C SER A 122 15.37 5.27 12.07
N GLY A 123 14.50 6.20 12.35
CA GLY A 123 13.47 6.11 13.37
C GLY A 123 12.36 5.16 12.94
N ALA A 124 12.56 3.86 13.11
CA ALA A 124 11.47 2.89 13.08
C ALA A 124 10.65 3.05 14.37
N ILE A 125 9.66 3.89 14.36
CA ILE A 125 8.74 4.04 15.50
C ILE A 125 7.56 3.10 15.27
N ALA A 126 7.56 2.02 16.02
CA ALA A 126 6.35 1.27 16.31
C ALA A 126 5.61 2.06 17.40
N GLU A 127 4.51 2.71 17.05
CA GLU A 127 3.59 3.24 18.05
C GLU A 127 2.73 2.10 18.61
N PRO A 128 2.57 1.98 19.93
CA PRO A 128 1.79 0.89 20.51
C PRO A 128 0.32 1.02 20.13
N ALA A 129 -0.27 -0.07 19.66
CA ALA A 129 -1.71 -0.20 19.51
C ALA A 129 -2.40 -0.06 20.88
N SER A 130 -3.62 0.49 20.84
CA SER A 130 -4.52 0.72 21.98
C SER A 130 -4.55 -0.46 23.00
N PRO A 131 -4.72 -0.21 24.33
CA PRO A 131 -4.41 -1.17 25.38
C PRO A 131 -5.51 -2.20 25.70
N HIS A 132 -5.92 -2.97 24.69
CA HIS A 132 -6.78 -4.13 24.94
C HIS A 132 -6.32 -5.33 24.11
N ASN A 133 -5.57 -6.18 24.75
CA ASN A 133 -4.99 -7.46 24.32
C ASN A 133 -3.46 -7.38 24.09
N THR A 134 -2.72 -7.30 25.18
CA THR A 134 -1.32 -6.86 25.21
C THR A 134 -0.34 -7.77 24.47
N GLU A 135 -0.49 -9.08 24.50
CA GLU A 135 0.51 -10.02 23.95
C GLU A 135 0.30 -10.26 22.46
N SER A 136 -0.93 -10.45 22.03
CA SER A 136 -1.31 -10.64 20.61
C SER A 136 -1.06 -9.36 19.79
N ALA A 137 -1.41 -8.19 20.32
CA ALA A 137 -1.17 -6.91 19.66
C ALA A 137 0.33 -6.58 19.52
N ALA A 138 1.14 -6.88 20.55
CA ALA A 138 2.58 -6.70 20.49
C ALA A 138 3.23 -7.62 19.44
N MET A 139 2.78 -8.86 19.34
CA MET A 139 3.27 -9.82 18.35
C MET A 139 2.92 -9.37 16.92
N LEU A 140 1.69 -8.91 16.69
CA LEU A 140 1.27 -8.36 15.40
C LEU A 140 2.06 -7.10 15.01
N ALA A 141 2.30 -6.19 15.95
CA ALA A 141 3.11 -5.00 15.73
C ALA A 141 4.56 -5.35 15.36
N GLN A 142 5.14 -6.39 16.00
CA GLN A 142 6.46 -6.87 15.68
C GLN A 142 6.53 -7.50 14.27
N GLU A 143 5.54 -8.30 13.89
CA GLU A 143 5.46 -8.87 12.53
C GLU A 143 5.31 -7.77 11.47
N GLN A 144 4.48 -6.75 11.71
CA GLN A 144 4.36 -5.57 10.85
C GLN A 144 5.69 -4.82 10.70
N ALA A 145 6.40 -4.59 11.80
CA ALA A 145 7.69 -3.92 11.76
C ALA A 145 8.74 -4.70 10.95
N ILE A 146 8.76 -6.03 11.07
CA ILE A 146 9.64 -6.90 10.26
C ILE A 146 9.29 -6.80 8.78
N LEU A 147 8.00 -6.86 8.44
CA LEU A 147 7.54 -6.74 7.06
C LEU A 147 7.93 -5.40 6.44
N LEU A 148 7.68 -4.29 7.13
CA LEU A 148 8.05 -2.95 6.64
C LEU A 148 9.56 -2.80 6.45
N ARG A 149 10.38 -3.31 7.38
CA ARG A 149 11.83 -3.33 7.23
C ARG A 149 12.27 -4.17 6.03
N ALA A 150 11.65 -5.32 5.80
CA ALA A 150 11.93 -6.14 4.63
C ALA A 150 11.56 -5.41 3.33
N LEU A 151 10.38 -4.80 3.27
CA LEU A 151 9.93 -3.99 2.13
C LEU A 151 10.87 -2.81 1.85
N ALA A 152 11.38 -2.16 2.90
CA ALA A 152 12.32 -1.04 2.76
C ALA A 152 13.65 -1.43 2.09
N THR A 153 14.06 -2.71 2.16
CA THR A 153 15.26 -3.20 1.48
C THR A 153 15.10 -3.39 -0.02
N LEU A 154 13.86 -3.41 -0.51
CA LEU A 154 13.57 -3.65 -1.91
C LEU A 154 13.72 -2.39 -2.77
N PRO A 155 14.21 -2.49 -4.01
CA PRO A 155 14.06 -1.46 -5.01
C PRO A 155 12.57 -1.10 -5.19
N GLU A 156 12.31 0.17 -5.51
CA GLU A 156 10.95 0.73 -5.61
C GLU A 156 10.01 -0.09 -6.51
N LYS A 157 10.48 -0.52 -7.69
CA LYS A 157 9.68 -1.31 -8.64
C LYS A 157 9.31 -2.69 -8.11
N GLU A 158 10.25 -3.37 -7.44
CA GLU A 158 10.01 -4.67 -6.82
C GLU A 158 9.06 -4.53 -5.62
N ARG A 159 9.25 -3.50 -4.81
CA ARG A 159 8.36 -3.18 -3.68
C ARG A 159 6.94 -2.93 -4.14
N ALA A 160 6.73 -2.08 -5.16
CA ALA A 160 5.40 -1.81 -5.70
C ALA A 160 4.73 -3.07 -6.24
N ALA A 161 5.47 -3.90 -6.99
CA ALA A 161 4.92 -5.12 -7.57
C ALA A 161 4.47 -6.12 -6.50
N ILE A 162 5.30 -6.35 -5.46
CA ILE A 162 4.96 -7.31 -4.41
C ILE A 162 3.87 -6.79 -3.47
N VAL A 163 3.85 -5.50 -3.16
CA VAL A 163 2.78 -4.89 -2.36
C VAL A 163 1.44 -5.05 -3.07
N LEU A 164 1.34 -4.67 -4.33
CA LEU A 164 0.09 -4.78 -5.08
C LEU A 164 -0.36 -6.24 -5.25
N ARG A 165 0.57 -7.17 -5.54
CA ARG A 165 0.23 -8.58 -5.79
C ARG A 165 -0.06 -9.37 -4.53
N ASP A 166 0.84 -9.31 -3.53
CA ASP A 166 0.83 -10.21 -2.38
C ASP A 166 0.13 -9.60 -1.16
N LEU A 167 0.00 -8.28 -1.07
CA LEU A 167 -0.61 -7.60 0.07
C LEU A 167 -1.96 -6.96 -0.26
N GLU A 168 -2.15 -6.48 -1.50
CA GLU A 168 -3.42 -5.90 -1.93
C GLU A 168 -4.27 -6.85 -2.80
N GLY A 169 -3.72 -8.02 -3.17
CA GLY A 169 -4.46 -9.08 -3.83
C GLY A 169 -4.73 -8.91 -5.34
N PHE A 170 -4.14 -7.90 -6.00
CA PHE A 170 -4.32 -7.69 -7.43
C PHE A 170 -3.73 -8.83 -8.26
N GLU A 171 -4.39 -9.21 -9.36
CA GLU A 171 -3.82 -10.15 -10.31
C GLU A 171 -2.62 -9.56 -11.06
N THR A 172 -1.73 -10.42 -11.57
CA THR A 172 -0.47 -9.98 -12.20
C THR A 172 -0.72 -9.03 -13.37
N GLU A 173 -1.75 -9.26 -14.13
CA GLU A 173 -2.20 -8.46 -15.26
C GLU A 173 -2.70 -7.08 -14.82
N GLU A 174 -3.37 -7.01 -13.67
CA GLU A 174 -3.84 -5.77 -13.06
C GLU A 174 -2.66 -4.96 -12.52
N VAL A 175 -1.74 -5.63 -11.80
CA VAL A 175 -0.48 -4.99 -11.34
C VAL A 175 0.29 -4.42 -12.52
N ALA A 176 0.36 -5.14 -13.64
CA ALA A 176 1.02 -4.66 -14.85
C ALA A 176 0.36 -3.39 -15.41
N ARG A 177 -0.98 -3.33 -15.42
CA ARG A 177 -1.75 -2.13 -15.81
C ARG A 177 -1.53 -0.96 -14.84
N ILE A 178 -1.57 -1.22 -13.52
CA ILE A 178 -1.34 -0.22 -12.48
C ILE A 178 0.06 0.38 -12.60
N LEU A 179 1.08 -0.46 -12.78
CA LEU A 179 2.49 -0.05 -12.84
C LEU A 179 2.96 0.46 -14.21
N GLY A 180 2.13 0.33 -15.25
CA GLY A 180 2.51 0.65 -16.63
C GLY A 180 3.66 -0.23 -17.12
N SER A 181 3.61 -1.54 -16.84
CA SER A 181 4.66 -2.51 -17.14
C SER A 181 4.08 -3.75 -17.84
N SER A 182 4.95 -4.65 -18.32
CA SER A 182 4.48 -5.93 -18.86
C SER A 182 4.22 -6.96 -17.75
N PRO A 183 3.26 -7.90 -17.92
CA PRO A 183 3.05 -8.99 -16.96
C PRO A 183 4.30 -9.82 -16.71
N THR A 184 5.12 -10.05 -17.72
CA THR A 184 6.39 -10.77 -17.59
C THR A 184 7.39 -10.03 -16.68
N THR A 185 7.50 -8.72 -16.85
CA THR A 185 8.34 -7.87 -15.99
C THR A 185 7.86 -7.90 -14.55
N VAL A 186 6.53 -7.80 -14.35
CA VAL A 186 5.92 -7.86 -13.01
C VAL A 186 6.19 -9.21 -12.35
N ARG A 187 6.01 -10.34 -13.05
CA ARG A 187 6.35 -11.69 -12.51
C ARG A 187 7.80 -11.78 -12.06
N SER A 188 8.72 -11.26 -12.87
CA SER A 188 10.15 -11.23 -12.52
C SER A 188 10.42 -10.39 -11.27
N GLN A 189 9.82 -9.19 -11.17
CA GLN A 189 9.94 -8.30 -10.01
C GLN A 189 9.40 -8.96 -8.74
N ILE A 190 8.23 -9.60 -8.79
CA ILE A 190 7.62 -10.31 -7.66
C ILE A 190 8.51 -11.48 -7.22
N CYS A 191 8.99 -12.29 -8.17
CA CYS A 191 9.89 -13.42 -7.86
C CYS A 191 11.15 -12.94 -7.14
N THR A 192 11.81 -11.92 -7.66
CA THR A 192 13.02 -11.34 -7.08
C THR A 192 12.74 -10.74 -5.69
N ALA A 193 11.62 -10.03 -5.53
CA ALA A 193 11.21 -9.46 -4.26
C ALA A 193 10.99 -10.53 -3.19
N ARG A 194 10.29 -11.62 -3.52
CA ARG A 194 10.06 -12.75 -2.60
C ARG A 194 11.36 -13.38 -2.11
N VAL A 195 12.34 -13.59 -3.01
CA VAL A 195 13.66 -14.12 -2.64
C VAL A 195 14.38 -13.17 -1.67
N LYS A 196 14.36 -11.87 -1.93
CA LYS A 196 15.00 -10.87 -1.07
C LYS A 196 14.34 -10.79 0.31
N ILE A 197 13.01 -10.81 0.37
CA ILE A 197 12.25 -10.79 1.65
C ILE A 197 12.56 -12.05 2.46
N LYS A 198 12.56 -13.23 1.84
CA LYS A 198 12.92 -14.48 2.51
C LYS A 198 14.32 -14.42 3.10
N ALA A 199 15.30 -13.98 2.32
CA ALA A 199 16.68 -13.83 2.79
C ALA A 199 16.83 -12.79 3.90
N PHE A 200 16.04 -11.71 3.89
CA PHE A 200 16.00 -10.73 4.98
C PHE A 200 15.46 -11.36 6.26
N ARG A 201 14.31 -12.06 6.19
CA ARG A 201 13.68 -12.73 7.33
C ARG A 201 14.60 -13.76 7.98
N GLU A 202 15.25 -14.62 7.20
CA GLU A 202 16.20 -15.61 7.71
C GLU A 202 17.36 -14.98 8.47
N ARG A 203 17.91 -13.88 7.97
CA ARG A 203 18.96 -13.11 8.65
C ARG A 203 18.46 -12.46 9.93
N PHE A 204 17.26 -11.92 9.92
CA PHE A 204 16.65 -11.26 11.08
C PHE A 204 16.41 -12.26 12.23
N LEU A 205 15.85 -13.44 11.90
CA LEU A 205 15.59 -14.50 12.88
C LEU A 205 16.87 -15.10 13.48
N LYS A 206 17.94 -15.21 12.69
CA LYS A 206 19.25 -15.65 13.20
C LYS A 206 19.88 -14.65 14.18
N ARG A 207 19.65 -13.35 13.99
CA ARG A 207 20.16 -12.31 14.91
C ARG A 207 19.41 -12.25 16.25
N GLY A 208 18.12 -12.55 16.26
CA GLY A 208 17.30 -12.55 17.48
C GLY A 208 17.51 -13.77 18.39
N LYS A 209 18.29 -14.77 17.95
CA LYS A 209 18.65 -15.98 18.74
C LYS A 209 20.03 -15.89 19.39
N ARG A 210 20.74 -14.79 19.25
CA ARG A 210 22.00 -14.48 19.94
C ARG A 210 21.79 -13.44 21.02
#